data_8a167315c434eb95fd97fffe075b12b4
#
_entry.id   8a167315c434eb95fd97fffe075b12b4
#
_cell.length_a   1.000
_cell.length_b   1.000
_cell.length_c   1.000
_cell.angle_alpha   90.00
_cell.angle_beta   90.00
_cell.angle_gamma   90.00
#
_symmetry.space_group_name_H-M   'P 1'
#
loop_
_entity.id
_entity.type
_entity.pdbx_description
1 polymer ?
#
loop_
_entity_poly.entity_id
_entity_poly.type
_entity_poly.pdbx_seq_one_letter_code
_entity_poly.pdbx_strand_id
1 'polypeptide(L)'
;VDEGHIGTPTKLIKQLPKSYTVCFTATPNYKDAKHLPELYKSIVIGPQAQELVEQNYLSPYFHYERQIADISKLKKKGSEYTEDSQRQVFQKAEVFDGFIEDLQKFNFHKCMVFCASIEHCTDTVNRLRALNYNVSECHSKNKQSDFELFQFTNGVNNICVSVGSLTKGFDEPAVDLIVLLRATLSLSLYSQMCGRGSRLFIGKSKFTVLDYGGNGTRHKPWNYLHSWDEMWNKLPKEKGVAPIKICKGCGFMMAVSVNPCPECGEITIHIPSEKEIKETQLVEITANYNKLRGRNISTLSAIELFHYVSQT
;
A
#
# COMPACT_ATOMS: atom_id res chain seq x y z
N VAL A 1 12.73 10.59 19.06
CA VAL A 1 12.69 9.22 18.49
C VAL A 1 12.11 9.31 17.10
N ASP A 2 12.87 8.92 16.10
CA ASP A 2 12.42 8.83 14.72
C ASP A 2 11.74 7.47 14.48
N GLU A 3 10.69 7.44 13.63
CA GLU A 3 9.91 6.25 13.31
C GLU A 3 9.41 5.49 14.56
N GLY A 4 8.92 6.21 15.54
CA GLY A 4 8.51 5.67 16.84
C GLY A 4 7.38 4.64 16.80
N HIS A 5 6.69 4.46 15.66
CA HIS A 5 5.74 3.38 15.43
C HIS A 5 6.43 1.99 15.35
N ILE A 6 7.74 1.94 15.10
CA ILE A 6 8.55 0.73 15.12
C ILE A 6 9.00 0.47 16.56
N GLY A 7 8.26 -0.29 17.33
CA GLY A 7 8.33 -0.70 18.74
C GLY A 7 9.65 -0.71 19.57
N THR A 8 10.74 -0.16 19.08
CA THR A 8 12.07 -0.23 19.69
C THR A 8 12.34 0.76 20.86
N PRO A 9 11.68 1.93 20.95
CA PRO A 9 12.02 2.93 21.97
C PRO A 9 11.50 2.64 23.39
N THR A 10 10.55 1.72 23.53
CA THR A 10 9.82 1.48 24.79
C THR A 10 10.76 1.18 25.96
N LYS A 11 11.80 0.36 25.74
CA LYS A 11 12.76 0.01 26.79
C LYS A 11 13.60 1.22 27.20
N LEU A 12 14.06 2.01 26.22
CA LEU A 12 14.89 3.20 26.47
C LEU A 12 14.10 4.28 27.20
N ILE A 13 12.87 4.55 26.78
CA ILE A 13 12.00 5.55 27.40
C ILE A 13 11.71 5.20 28.87
N LYS A 14 11.47 3.92 29.18
CA LYS A 14 11.26 3.45 30.57
C LYS A 14 12.50 3.61 31.44
N GLN A 15 13.70 3.61 30.85
CA GLN A 15 14.96 3.83 31.58
C GLN A 15 15.27 5.31 31.83
N LEU A 16 14.55 6.23 31.16
CA LEU A 16 14.76 7.67 31.25
C LEU A 16 13.52 8.41 31.78
N PRO A 17 13.02 8.11 32.97
CA PRO A 17 11.70 8.57 33.47
C PRO A 17 11.60 10.09 33.68
N LYS A 18 12.73 10.81 33.76
CA LYS A 18 12.80 12.27 33.94
C LYS A 18 12.99 13.05 32.63
N SER A 19 13.00 12.35 31.47
CA SER A 19 13.26 12.97 30.16
C SER A 19 11.95 13.28 29.43
N TYR A 20 11.90 14.43 28.76
CA TYR A 20 10.90 14.67 27.75
C TYR A 20 11.23 13.84 26.51
N THR A 21 10.24 13.10 26.00
CA THR A 21 10.43 12.26 24.83
C THR A 21 9.47 12.74 23.72
N VAL A 22 10.02 13.07 22.56
CA VAL A 22 9.26 13.41 21.36
C VAL A 22 9.49 12.31 20.32
N CYS A 23 8.43 11.88 19.68
CA CYS A 23 8.43 10.90 18.60
C CYS A 23 7.97 11.55 17.31
N PHE A 24 8.69 11.31 16.22
CA PHE A 24 8.29 11.68 14.88
C PHE A 24 7.85 10.43 14.13
N THR A 25 6.72 10.50 13.44
CA THR A 25 6.21 9.43 12.58
C THR A 25 5.23 10.02 11.57
N ALA A 26 5.27 9.53 10.34
CA ALA A 26 4.30 9.89 9.31
C ALA A 26 2.96 9.14 9.47
N THR A 27 2.95 8.05 10.24
CA THR A 27 1.78 7.16 10.37
C THR A 27 1.57 6.72 11.81
N PRO A 28 0.99 7.58 12.66
CA PRO A 28 0.71 7.27 14.07
C PRO A 28 -0.51 6.34 14.20
N ASN A 29 -0.60 5.29 13.38
CA ASN A 29 -1.74 4.38 13.36
C ASN A 29 -1.69 3.39 14.53
N TYR A 30 -2.73 3.39 15.35
CA TYR A 30 -2.85 2.47 16.49
C TYR A 30 -2.73 0.97 16.11
N LYS A 31 -3.21 0.58 14.92
CA LYS A 31 -3.12 -0.83 14.48
C LYS A 31 -1.68 -1.30 14.33
N ASP A 32 -0.81 -0.42 13.83
CA ASP A 32 0.59 -0.72 13.59
C ASP A 32 1.47 -0.37 14.80
N ALA A 33 1.02 0.54 15.67
CA ALA A 33 1.80 1.11 16.76
C ALA A 33 0.99 1.29 18.05
N LYS A 34 0.38 0.21 18.54
CA LYS A 34 -0.46 0.17 19.77
C LYS A 34 0.23 0.76 21.00
N HIS A 35 1.54 0.72 21.06
CA HIS A 35 2.33 1.21 22.18
C HIS A 35 2.46 2.74 22.21
N LEU A 36 2.17 3.45 21.11
CA LEU A 36 2.37 4.90 21.07
C LEU A 36 1.51 5.65 22.10
N PRO A 37 0.18 5.42 22.21
CA PRO A 37 -0.63 6.07 23.24
C PRO A 37 -0.26 5.71 24.68
N GLU A 38 0.41 4.56 24.88
CA GLU A 38 0.91 4.14 26.20
C GLU A 38 2.17 4.91 26.61
N LEU A 39 2.97 5.35 25.64
CA LEU A 39 4.26 6.01 25.85
C LEU A 39 4.17 7.53 25.77
N TYR A 40 3.30 8.05 24.94
CA TYR A 40 3.17 9.48 24.65
C TYR A 40 1.80 9.99 25.06
N LYS A 41 1.76 11.12 25.75
CA LYS A 41 0.54 11.68 26.34
C LYS A 41 -0.35 12.41 25.32
N SER A 42 0.23 12.91 24.25
CA SER A 42 -0.45 13.71 23.24
C SER A 42 0.16 13.52 21.87
N ILE A 43 -0.62 13.81 20.84
CA ILE A 43 -0.20 13.86 19.45
C ILE A 43 -0.30 15.30 18.95
N VAL A 44 0.68 15.72 18.15
CA VAL A 44 0.63 16.96 17.37
C VAL A 44 0.63 16.58 15.91
N ILE A 45 -0.41 16.96 15.19
CA ILE A 45 -0.60 16.62 13.79
C ILE A 45 -0.07 17.78 12.95
N GLY A 46 0.96 17.50 12.14
CA GLY A 46 1.47 18.41 11.13
C GLY A 46 0.67 18.35 9.82
N PRO A 47 1.07 19.12 8.79
CA PRO A 47 0.45 19.06 7.48
C PRO A 47 0.53 17.64 6.90
N GLN A 48 -0.59 17.18 6.35
CA GLN A 48 -0.67 15.83 5.75
C GLN A 48 -0.30 15.88 4.26
N ALA A 49 -0.13 14.69 3.66
CA ALA A 49 0.36 14.58 2.28
C ALA A 49 -0.46 15.39 1.26
N GLN A 50 -1.78 15.43 1.39
CA GLN A 50 -2.65 16.21 0.52
C GLN A 50 -2.36 17.71 0.61
N GLU A 51 -2.25 18.24 1.84
CA GLU A 51 -1.95 19.64 2.08
C GLU A 51 -0.57 20.04 1.56
N LEU A 52 0.42 19.12 1.71
CA LEU A 52 1.77 19.34 1.20
C LEU A 52 1.84 19.32 -0.33
N VAL A 53 1.00 18.51 -0.99
CA VAL A 53 0.85 18.52 -2.44
C VAL A 53 0.20 19.82 -2.91
N GLU A 54 -0.87 20.27 -2.25
CA GLU A 54 -1.55 21.55 -2.57
C GLU A 54 -0.63 22.77 -2.39
N GLN A 55 0.28 22.71 -1.42
CA GLN A 55 1.30 23.74 -1.15
C GLN A 55 2.58 23.58 -1.99
N ASN A 56 2.64 22.62 -2.91
CA ASN A 56 3.80 22.32 -3.75
C ASN A 56 5.08 21.93 -2.97
N TYR A 57 4.96 21.31 -1.80
CA TYR A 57 6.07 20.68 -1.09
C TYR A 57 6.26 19.21 -1.50
N LEU A 58 5.23 18.59 -2.06
CA LEU A 58 5.27 17.23 -2.61
C LEU A 58 4.71 17.21 -4.02
N SER A 59 5.14 16.22 -4.82
CA SER A 59 4.68 16.04 -6.20
C SER A 59 3.22 15.63 -6.27
N PRO A 60 2.45 16.10 -7.26
CA PRO A 60 1.13 15.58 -7.57
C PRO A 60 1.13 14.06 -7.74
N TYR A 61 0.02 13.42 -7.39
CA TYR A 61 -0.09 11.98 -7.25
C TYR A 61 -1.21 11.40 -8.11
N PHE A 62 -0.89 10.30 -8.81
CA PHE A 62 -1.86 9.50 -9.56
C PHE A 62 -1.73 8.04 -9.15
N HIS A 63 -2.85 7.37 -8.92
CA HIS A 63 -2.89 5.98 -8.50
C HIS A 63 -3.76 5.16 -9.45
N TYR A 64 -3.16 4.15 -10.02
CA TYR A 64 -3.83 3.16 -10.88
C TYR A 64 -3.78 1.80 -10.19
N GLU A 65 -4.91 1.13 -10.15
CA GLU A 65 -5.05 -0.22 -9.58
C GLU A 65 -5.50 -1.20 -10.66
N ARG A 66 -4.87 -2.36 -10.73
CA ARG A 66 -5.24 -3.44 -11.63
C ARG A 66 -5.41 -4.74 -10.85
N GLN A 67 -6.61 -5.30 -10.88
CA GLN A 67 -6.97 -6.54 -10.20
C GLN A 67 -6.61 -7.77 -11.05
N ILE A 68 -5.34 -7.95 -11.38
CA ILE A 68 -4.84 -9.13 -12.09
C ILE A 68 -4.35 -10.20 -11.13
N ALA A 69 -3.91 -9.82 -9.93
CA ALA A 69 -3.51 -10.72 -8.87
C ALA A 69 -4.74 -11.16 -8.06
N ASP A 70 -4.94 -12.47 -7.91
CA ASP A 70 -6.04 -13.01 -7.09
C ASP A 70 -5.73 -12.86 -5.60
N ILE A 71 -5.97 -11.65 -5.08
CA ILE A 71 -5.71 -11.30 -3.68
C ILE A 71 -6.60 -12.06 -2.67
N SER A 72 -7.66 -12.75 -3.13
CA SER A 72 -8.51 -13.57 -2.26
C SER A 72 -7.77 -14.79 -1.70
N LYS A 73 -6.70 -15.25 -2.39
CA LYS A 73 -5.84 -16.36 -1.98
C LYS A 73 -4.77 -15.96 -0.95
N LEU A 74 -4.69 -14.69 -0.58
CA LEU A 74 -3.71 -14.23 0.41
C LEU A 74 -4.06 -14.72 1.82
N LYS A 75 -3.09 -15.37 2.47
CA LYS A 75 -3.23 -15.88 3.84
C LYS A 75 -2.60 -14.89 4.82
N LYS A 76 -3.31 -14.63 5.92
CA LYS A 76 -2.85 -13.74 6.99
C LYS A 76 -2.10 -14.52 8.08
N LYS A 77 -1.03 -13.91 8.61
CA LYS A 77 -0.33 -14.38 9.80
C LYS A 77 -0.04 -13.15 10.68
N GLY A 78 -0.70 -13.08 11.83
CA GLY A 78 -0.62 -11.88 12.69
C GLY A 78 -1.22 -10.65 12.00
N SER A 79 -0.44 -9.59 11.92
CA SER A 79 -0.85 -8.29 11.34
C SER A 79 -0.56 -8.14 9.85
N GLU A 80 -0.01 -9.17 9.17
CA GLU A 80 0.37 -9.06 7.76
C GLU A 80 0.04 -10.34 6.96
N TYR A 81 0.12 -10.28 5.66
CA TYR A 81 0.02 -11.44 4.77
C TYR A 81 1.30 -12.27 4.82
N THR A 82 1.18 -13.59 4.68
CA THR A 82 2.35 -14.48 4.62
C THR A 82 3.12 -14.29 3.31
N GLU A 83 4.45 -14.32 3.37
CA GLU A 83 5.31 -14.21 2.18
C GLU A 83 4.99 -15.29 1.14
N ASP A 84 4.77 -16.54 1.59
CA ASP A 84 4.42 -17.66 0.71
C ASP A 84 3.13 -17.43 -0.07
N SER A 85 2.06 -16.95 0.59
CA SER A 85 0.81 -16.68 -0.11
C SER A 85 0.94 -15.51 -1.08
N GLN A 86 1.69 -14.49 -0.71
CA GLN A 86 1.97 -13.37 -1.60
C GLN A 86 2.79 -13.82 -2.81
N ARG A 87 3.84 -14.64 -2.61
CA ARG A 87 4.64 -15.22 -3.68
C ARG A 87 3.77 -16.00 -4.67
N GLN A 88 2.93 -16.90 -4.17
CA GLN A 88 2.02 -17.72 -4.99
C GLN A 88 1.05 -16.86 -5.83
N VAL A 89 0.69 -15.68 -5.37
CA VAL A 89 -0.23 -14.77 -6.04
C VAL A 89 0.52 -13.86 -7.03
N PHE A 90 1.59 -13.19 -6.59
CA PHE A 90 2.24 -12.13 -7.35
C PHE A 90 3.35 -12.62 -8.31
N GLN A 91 3.93 -13.81 -8.09
CA GLN A 91 4.98 -14.35 -8.97
C GLN A 91 4.42 -15.05 -10.24
N LYS A 92 3.11 -15.05 -10.42
CA LYS A 92 2.47 -15.63 -11.59
C LYS A 92 2.85 -14.89 -12.88
N ALA A 93 2.93 -15.65 -13.99
CA ALA A 93 3.27 -15.08 -15.29
C ALA A 93 2.28 -13.97 -15.69
N GLU A 94 1.00 -14.20 -15.51
CA GLU A 94 -0.05 -13.23 -15.86
C GLU A 94 0.10 -11.89 -15.13
N VAL A 95 0.52 -11.92 -13.86
CA VAL A 95 0.75 -10.69 -13.07
C VAL A 95 1.95 -9.93 -13.62
N PHE A 96 3.04 -10.66 -13.92
CA PHE A 96 4.23 -10.04 -14.50
C PHE A 96 3.95 -9.48 -15.89
N ASP A 97 3.28 -10.23 -16.76
CA ASP A 97 2.95 -9.80 -18.12
C ASP A 97 2.06 -8.55 -18.09
N GLY A 98 1.04 -8.51 -17.21
CA GLY A 98 0.23 -7.32 -16.99
C GLY A 98 1.01 -6.13 -16.44
N PHE A 99 2.00 -6.38 -15.57
CA PHE A 99 2.92 -5.34 -15.10
C PHE A 99 3.76 -4.77 -16.25
N ILE A 100 4.30 -5.61 -17.14
CA ILE A 100 5.09 -5.15 -18.31
C ILE A 100 4.23 -4.36 -19.30
N GLU A 101 3.01 -4.84 -19.60
CA GLU A 101 2.06 -4.09 -20.43
C GLU A 101 1.79 -2.69 -19.88
N ASP A 102 1.62 -2.58 -18.57
CA ASP A 102 1.33 -1.31 -17.93
C ASP A 102 2.58 -0.44 -17.84
N LEU A 103 3.76 -1.02 -17.52
CA LEU A 103 5.03 -0.30 -17.47
C LEU A 103 5.32 0.44 -18.79
N GLN A 104 5.00 -0.18 -19.93
CA GLN A 104 5.20 0.39 -21.27
C GLN A 104 4.29 1.59 -21.59
N LYS A 105 3.19 1.77 -20.84
CA LYS A 105 2.26 2.90 -21.01
C LYS A 105 2.72 4.19 -20.34
N PHE A 106 3.72 4.11 -19.47
CA PHE A 106 4.20 5.23 -18.67
C PHE A 106 5.63 5.60 -19.03
N ASN A 107 5.85 6.88 -19.31
CA ASN A 107 7.20 7.44 -19.34
C ASN A 107 7.60 7.80 -17.90
N PHE A 108 8.79 7.39 -17.48
CA PHE A 108 9.30 7.64 -16.14
C PHE A 108 10.81 7.92 -16.17
N HIS A 109 11.29 8.69 -15.21
CA HIS A 109 12.71 8.91 -14.97
C HIS A 109 13.30 7.72 -14.23
N LYS A 110 12.69 7.39 -13.09
CA LYS A 110 13.08 6.26 -12.25
C LYS A 110 11.87 5.54 -11.69
N CYS A 111 11.93 4.23 -11.71
CA CYS A 111 10.87 3.35 -11.22
C CYS A 111 11.34 2.56 -10.00
N MET A 112 10.53 2.50 -8.94
CA MET A 112 10.71 1.58 -7.84
C MET A 112 9.63 0.51 -7.82
N VAL A 113 10.03 -0.76 -7.82
CA VAL A 113 9.14 -1.92 -7.78
C VAL A 113 9.28 -2.60 -6.41
N PHE A 114 8.17 -2.73 -5.70
CA PHE A 114 8.12 -3.37 -4.38
C PHE A 114 7.53 -4.77 -4.48
N CYS A 115 8.37 -5.78 -4.21
CA CYS A 115 8.00 -7.20 -4.19
C CYS A 115 7.66 -7.70 -2.80
N ALA A 116 6.99 -8.85 -2.72
CA ALA A 116 6.53 -9.43 -1.46
C ALA A 116 7.61 -10.26 -0.75
N SER A 117 8.53 -10.88 -1.50
CA SER A 117 9.62 -11.73 -0.97
C SER A 117 10.90 -11.56 -1.78
N ILE A 118 12.00 -12.07 -1.24
CA ILE A 118 13.30 -12.04 -1.91
C ILE A 118 13.26 -12.86 -3.20
N GLU A 119 12.68 -14.06 -3.17
CA GLU A 119 12.55 -14.90 -4.36
C GLU A 119 11.73 -14.20 -5.45
N HIS A 120 10.64 -13.53 -5.07
CA HIS A 120 9.84 -12.74 -6.01
C HIS A 120 10.63 -11.56 -6.57
N CYS A 121 11.43 -10.88 -5.75
CA CYS A 121 12.31 -9.79 -6.19
C CYS A 121 13.31 -10.28 -7.24
N THR A 122 14.07 -11.34 -6.94
CA THR A 122 15.07 -11.92 -7.84
C THR A 122 14.45 -12.41 -9.15
N ASP A 123 13.29 -13.08 -9.10
CA ASP A 123 12.56 -13.51 -10.29
C ASP A 123 12.15 -12.31 -11.16
N THR A 124 11.58 -11.28 -10.54
CA THR A 124 11.19 -10.04 -11.24
C THR A 124 12.38 -9.36 -11.91
N VAL A 125 13.53 -9.26 -11.21
CA VAL A 125 14.78 -8.71 -11.76
C VAL A 125 15.26 -9.51 -12.98
N ASN A 126 15.31 -10.83 -12.87
CA ASN A 126 15.76 -11.72 -13.95
C ASN A 126 14.88 -11.58 -15.19
N ARG A 127 13.57 -11.53 -15.01
CA ARG A 127 12.60 -11.37 -16.10
C ARG A 127 12.70 -9.98 -16.75
N LEU A 128 12.88 -8.91 -15.97
CA LEU A 128 13.10 -7.56 -16.49
C LEU A 128 14.42 -7.46 -17.27
N ARG A 129 15.51 -8.03 -16.73
CA ARG A 129 16.81 -8.08 -17.42
C ARG A 129 16.73 -8.87 -18.74
N ALA A 130 15.97 -9.96 -18.78
CA ALA A 130 15.73 -10.73 -20.02
C ALA A 130 14.98 -9.91 -21.10
N LEU A 131 14.22 -8.89 -20.68
CA LEU A 131 13.58 -7.92 -21.57
C LEU A 131 14.44 -6.66 -21.84
N ASN A 132 15.75 -6.72 -21.51
CA ASN A 132 16.73 -5.65 -21.70
C ASN A 132 16.47 -4.36 -20.89
N TYR A 133 15.75 -4.45 -19.76
CA TYR A 133 15.66 -3.33 -18.81
C TYR A 133 16.92 -3.23 -17.94
N ASN A 134 17.36 -2.01 -17.67
CA ASN A 134 18.46 -1.72 -16.73
C ASN A 134 17.91 -1.72 -15.29
N VAL A 135 18.22 -2.77 -14.52
CA VAL A 135 17.55 -3.06 -13.24
C VAL A 135 18.55 -3.30 -12.12
N SER A 136 18.34 -2.61 -11.02
CA SER A 136 19.00 -2.82 -9.72
C SER A 136 18.18 -3.74 -8.82
N GLU A 137 18.85 -4.67 -8.13
CA GLU A 137 18.26 -5.60 -7.17
C GLU A 137 18.64 -5.23 -5.73
N CYS A 138 17.66 -4.78 -4.94
CA CYS A 138 17.91 -4.23 -3.61
C CYS A 138 17.13 -4.99 -2.52
N HIS A 139 17.82 -5.86 -1.77
CA HIS A 139 17.26 -6.56 -0.61
C HIS A 139 18.38 -7.05 0.34
N SER A 140 18.01 -7.41 1.57
CA SER A 140 18.95 -7.69 2.67
C SER A 140 19.91 -8.87 2.44
N LYS A 141 19.58 -9.81 1.56
CA LYS A 141 20.45 -10.95 1.21
C LYS A 141 21.39 -10.67 0.02
N ASN A 142 21.15 -9.59 -0.73
CA ASN A 142 22.04 -9.20 -1.82
C ASN A 142 23.25 -8.46 -1.25
N LYS A 143 24.43 -9.08 -1.28
CA LYS A 143 25.68 -8.47 -0.80
C LYS A 143 26.14 -7.26 -1.63
N GLN A 144 25.61 -7.11 -2.84
CA GLN A 144 25.88 -6.00 -3.73
C GLN A 144 24.78 -4.92 -3.68
N SER A 145 23.86 -4.99 -2.73
CA SER A 145 22.71 -4.09 -2.63
C SER A 145 23.10 -2.61 -2.64
N ASP A 146 24.18 -2.24 -1.95
CA ASP A 146 24.69 -0.87 -1.93
C ASP A 146 25.25 -0.44 -3.29
N PHE A 147 25.95 -1.33 -4.01
CA PHE A 147 26.41 -1.08 -5.37
C PHE A 147 25.25 -0.97 -6.36
N GLU A 148 24.29 -1.86 -6.29
CA GLU A 148 23.07 -1.82 -7.10
C GLU A 148 22.29 -0.51 -6.85
N LEU A 149 22.21 -0.08 -5.60
CA LEU A 149 21.59 1.19 -5.24
C LEU A 149 22.35 2.40 -5.78
N PHE A 150 23.68 2.36 -5.74
CA PHE A 150 24.54 3.36 -6.37
C PHE A 150 24.31 3.44 -7.88
N GLN A 151 24.20 2.31 -8.58
CA GLN A 151 23.87 2.25 -10.00
C GLN A 151 22.52 2.92 -10.31
N PHE A 152 21.51 2.67 -9.48
CA PHE A 152 20.19 3.27 -9.60
C PHE A 152 20.23 4.79 -9.33
N THR A 153 20.90 5.22 -8.28
CA THR A 153 21.01 6.64 -7.91
C THR A 153 21.73 7.45 -8.99
N ASN A 154 22.78 6.90 -9.60
CA ASN A 154 23.56 7.57 -10.64
C ASN A 154 22.97 7.39 -12.05
N GLY A 155 21.79 6.81 -12.20
CA GLY A 155 21.09 6.72 -13.47
C GLY A 155 21.65 5.69 -14.45
N VAL A 156 22.52 4.78 -14.00
CA VAL A 156 22.97 3.62 -14.80
C VAL A 156 21.81 2.65 -14.96
N ASN A 157 21.07 2.42 -13.88
CA ASN A 157 19.82 1.68 -13.87
C ASN A 157 18.66 2.65 -13.58
N ASN A 158 17.55 2.50 -14.29
CA ASN A 158 16.36 3.33 -14.10
C ASN A 158 15.21 2.60 -13.38
N ILE A 159 15.37 1.31 -13.11
CA ILE A 159 14.43 0.51 -12.33
C ILE A 159 15.17 -0.07 -11.11
N CYS A 160 14.57 0.05 -9.92
CA CYS A 160 15.03 -0.61 -8.70
C CYS A 160 13.93 -1.53 -8.18
N VAL A 161 14.22 -2.83 -8.11
CA VAL A 161 13.31 -3.84 -7.53
C VAL A 161 13.76 -4.15 -6.11
N SER A 162 12.84 -4.11 -5.15
CA SER A 162 13.15 -4.18 -3.73
C SER A 162 12.12 -4.98 -2.94
N VAL A 163 12.53 -5.49 -1.78
CA VAL A 163 11.67 -6.12 -0.79
C VAL A 163 11.56 -5.22 0.44
N GLY A 164 10.35 -4.85 0.80
CA GLY A 164 10.11 -3.90 1.89
C GLY A 164 10.28 -2.44 1.45
N SER A 165 10.28 -1.52 2.38
CA SER A 165 10.72 -0.15 2.14
C SER A 165 12.24 -0.17 2.12
N LEU A 166 12.88 0.25 1.01
CA LEU A 166 14.32 0.43 0.95
C LEU A 166 14.82 1.14 2.21
N THR A 167 15.92 0.65 2.73
CA THR A 167 16.53 0.97 4.03
C THR A 167 16.39 2.43 4.43
N LYS A 168 16.30 2.68 5.73
CA LYS A 168 16.33 4.02 6.34
C LYS A 168 17.44 4.86 5.73
N GLY A 169 17.09 6.05 5.27
CA GLY A 169 18.06 6.99 4.70
C GLY A 169 18.22 6.96 3.17
N PHE A 170 17.59 6.03 2.45
CA PHE A 170 17.57 6.10 0.99
C PHE A 170 16.68 7.25 0.52
N ASP A 171 17.27 8.16 -0.24
CA ASP A 171 16.61 9.33 -0.81
C ASP A 171 16.93 9.46 -2.31
N GLU A 172 15.91 9.27 -3.17
CA GLU A 172 16.02 9.43 -4.61
C GLU A 172 14.81 10.23 -5.13
N PRO A 173 14.93 11.56 -5.22
CA PRO A 173 13.83 12.42 -5.63
C PRO A 173 13.35 12.22 -7.06
N ALA A 174 14.20 11.69 -7.96
CA ALA A 174 13.87 11.45 -9.35
C ALA A 174 12.88 10.28 -9.56
N VAL A 175 12.55 9.51 -8.51
CA VAL A 175 11.55 8.43 -8.60
C VAL A 175 10.18 9.02 -8.85
N ASP A 176 9.60 8.71 -10.00
CA ASP A 176 8.28 9.19 -10.44
C ASP A 176 7.32 8.05 -10.81
N LEU A 177 7.77 6.79 -10.75
CA LEU A 177 6.93 5.61 -10.89
C LEU A 177 7.16 4.65 -9.72
N ILE A 178 6.08 4.30 -9.03
CA ILE A 178 6.06 3.30 -7.95
C ILE A 178 5.20 2.13 -8.41
N VAL A 179 5.70 0.92 -8.28
CA VAL A 179 4.98 -0.32 -8.62
C VAL A 179 4.86 -1.20 -7.38
N LEU A 180 3.64 -1.55 -7.00
CA LEU A 180 3.33 -2.38 -5.85
C LEU A 180 2.94 -3.79 -6.31
N LEU A 181 3.93 -4.67 -6.51
CA LEU A 181 3.74 -6.11 -6.75
C LEU A 181 3.60 -6.88 -5.43
N ARG A 182 2.85 -6.30 -4.50
CA ARG A 182 2.57 -6.88 -3.19
C ARG A 182 1.30 -6.28 -2.59
N ALA A 183 0.65 -7.05 -1.71
CA ALA A 183 -0.37 -6.53 -0.82
C ALA A 183 0.20 -6.34 0.59
N THR A 184 -0.32 -5.36 1.33
CA THR A 184 0.00 -5.18 2.75
C THR A 184 -1.24 -4.81 3.56
N LEU A 185 -1.27 -5.22 4.83
CA LEU A 185 -2.25 -4.79 5.82
C LEU A 185 -1.76 -3.58 6.62
N SER A 186 -0.48 -3.22 6.47
CA SER A 186 0.13 -2.08 7.16
C SER A 186 -0.05 -0.79 6.35
N LEU A 187 -0.82 0.16 6.89
CA LEU A 187 -0.94 1.51 6.35
C LEU A 187 0.43 2.23 6.33
N SER A 188 1.25 2.00 7.37
CA SER A 188 2.59 2.57 7.46
C SER A 188 3.48 2.13 6.31
N LEU A 189 3.53 0.81 6.05
CA LEU A 189 4.34 0.27 4.94
C LEU A 189 3.85 0.78 3.58
N TYR A 190 2.52 0.79 3.36
CA TYR A 190 1.93 1.34 2.14
C TYR A 190 2.31 2.80 1.93
N SER A 191 2.14 3.62 2.99
CA SER A 191 2.47 5.05 2.94
C SER A 191 3.94 5.31 2.67
N GLN A 192 4.84 4.51 3.26
CA GLN A 192 6.29 4.62 3.02
C GLN A 192 6.67 4.24 1.58
N MET A 193 6.09 3.16 1.02
CA MET A 193 6.35 2.76 -0.37
C MET A 193 5.91 3.85 -1.35
N CYS A 194 4.69 4.37 -1.22
CA CYS A 194 4.19 5.44 -2.08
C CYS A 194 4.96 6.75 -1.87
N GLY A 195 5.31 7.07 -0.63
CA GLY A 195 6.06 8.27 -0.27
C GLY A 195 7.45 8.38 -0.92
N ARG A 196 8.02 7.26 -1.40
CA ARG A 196 9.29 7.31 -2.16
C ARG A 196 9.15 8.09 -3.48
N GLY A 197 7.96 8.10 -4.08
CA GLY A 197 7.67 8.86 -5.29
C GLY A 197 7.27 10.32 -5.06
N SER A 198 7.00 10.74 -3.83
CA SER A 198 6.36 12.04 -3.58
C SER A 198 7.28 13.26 -3.64
N ARG A 199 8.60 13.09 -3.60
CA ARG A 199 9.55 14.20 -3.54
C ARG A 199 9.57 15.02 -4.81
N LEU A 200 9.82 16.31 -4.67
CA LEU A 200 10.02 17.20 -5.82
C LEU A 200 11.36 16.94 -6.49
N PHE A 201 11.37 17.00 -7.81
CA PHE A 201 12.58 16.89 -8.62
C PHE A 201 12.43 17.73 -9.90
N ILE A 202 13.52 18.29 -10.41
CA ILE A 202 13.52 19.10 -11.63
C ILE A 202 13.07 18.22 -12.81
N GLY A 203 12.06 18.65 -13.55
CA GLY A 203 11.49 17.91 -14.68
C GLY A 203 10.40 16.91 -14.29
N LYS A 204 10.17 16.66 -12.99
CA LYS A 204 9.11 15.79 -12.50
C LYS A 204 7.85 16.59 -12.23
N SER A 205 6.79 16.36 -13.01
CA SER A 205 5.51 17.04 -12.86
C SER A 205 4.54 16.30 -11.93
N LYS A 206 4.73 14.98 -11.76
CA LYS A 206 3.87 14.10 -10.95
C LYS A 206 4.61 12.81 -10.61
N PHE A 207 4.06 12.04 -9.68
CA PHE A 207 4.43 10.63 -9.57
C PHE A 207 3.21 9.73 -9.72
N THR A 208 3.43 8.52 -10.17
CA THR A 208 2.39 7.53 -10.44
C THR A 208 2.62 6.28 -9.60
N VAL A 209 1.55 5.71 -9.09
CA VAL A 209 1.55 4.41 -8.42
C VAL A 209 0.75 3.42 -9.26
N LEU A 210 1.36 2.27 -9.59
CA LEU A 210 0.71 1.11 -10.17
C LEU A 210 0.55 0.05 -9.08
N ASP A 211 -0.67 -0.24 -8.69
CA ASP A 211 -0.98 -1.13 -7.56
C ASP A 211 -1.67 -2.41 -8.04
N TYR A 212 -0.99 -3.54 -7.84
CA TYR A 212 -1.51 -4.87 -8.14
C TYR A 212 -2.00 -5.61 -6.89
N GLY A 213 -1.77 -5.02 -5.72
CA GLY A 213 -2.12 -5.58 -4.39
C GLY A 213 -3.43 -5.08 -3.81
N GLY A 214 -4.13 -4.16 -4.48
CA GLY A 214 -5.35 -3.53 -3.95
C GLY A 214 -5.09 -2.72 -2.69
N ASN A 215 -3.89 -2.13 -2.56
CA ASN A 215 -3.51 -1.39 -1.36
C ASN A 215 -4.24 -0.04 -1.29
N GLY A 216 -4.40 0.65 -2.42
CA GLY A 216 -5.11 1.92 -2.48
C GLY A 216 -6.58 1.79 -2.12
N THR A 217 -7.26 0.74 -2.59
CA THR A 217 -8.64 0.42 -2.18
C THR A 217 -8.71 0.07 -0.69
N ARG A 218 -7.71 -0.66 -0.16
CA ARG A 218 -7.68 -1.09 1.26
C ARG A 218 -7.36 0.03 2.22
N HIS A 219 -6.38 0.88 1.91
CA HIS A 219 -5.84 1.91 2.80
C HIS A 219 -6.29 3.32 2.47
N LYS A 220 -7.08 3.53 1.42
CA LYS A 220 -7.39 4.81 0.77
C LYS A 220 -6.21 5.30 -0.09
N PRO A 221 -6.41 6.29 -0.97
CA PRO A 221 -5.32 6.93 -1.69
C PRO A 221 -4.22 7.41 -0.73
N TRP A 222 -2.96 7.36 -1.17
CA TRP A 222 -1.82 7.73 -0.33
C TRP A 222 -1.92 9.15 0.27
N ASN A 223 -2.51 10.08 -0.44
CA ASN A 223 -2.70 11.45 0.01
C ASN A 223 -4.03 11.68 0.77
N TYR A 224 -4.71 10.63 1.19
CA TYR A 224 -5.94 10.74 1.96
C TYR A 224 -5.69 11.46 3.30
N LEU A 225 -6.59 12.40 3.65
CA LEU A 225 -6.54 13.08 4.94
C LEU A 225 -7.07 12.15 6.03
N HIS A 226 -6.18 11.61 6.84
CA HIS A 226 -6.53 10.76 7.96
C HIS A 226 -6.87 11.56 9.21
N SER A 227 -7.91 11.17 9.95
CA SER A 227 -8.20 11.68 11.29
C SER A 227 -7.28 11.00 12.30
N TRP A 228 -6.01 11.43 12.35
CA TRP A 228 -5.00 10.81 13.21
C TRP A 228 -5.31 10.91 14.70
N ASP A 229 -5.97 11.98 15.15
CA ASP A 229 -6.48 12.17 16.50
C ASP A 229 -7.52 11.10 16.88
N GLU A 230 -8.47 10.82 16.00
CA GLU A 230 -9.42 9.74 16.21
C GLU A 230 -8.73 8.36 16.23
N MET A 231 -7.76 8.14 15.32
CA MET A 231 -7.00 6.90 15.29
C MET A 231 -6.12 6.73 16.52
N TRP A 232 -5.60 7.83 17.06
CA TRP A 232 -4.82 7.85 18.30
C TRP A 232 -5.66 7.51 19.53
N ASN A 233 -6.86 8.08 19.62
CA ASN A 233 -7.77 7.92 20.75
C ASN A 233 -8.66 6.65 20.68
N LYS A 234 -8.67 5.94 19.57
CA LYS A 234 -9.41 4.68 19.45
C LYS A 234 -8.74 3.62 20.32
N LEU A 235 -9.21 3.52 21.56
CA LEU A 235 -9.07 2.29 22.35
C LEU A 235 -9.55 1.09 21.50
N PRO A 236 -8.95 -0.12 21.67
CA PRO A 236 -9.46 -1.29 21.00
C PRO A 236 -10.96 -1.37 21.28
N LYS A 237 -11.78 -1.20 20.25
CA LYS A 237 -13.21 -1.48 20.41
C LYS A 237 -13.28 -2.87 21.01
N GLU A 238 -13.99 -3.00 22.13
CA GLU A 238 -14.48 -4.30 22.59
C GLU A 238 -14.96 -5.03 21.35
N LYS A 239 -14.64 -6.32 21.24
CA LYS A 239 -14.94 -7.12 20.05
C LYS A 239 -16.39 -6.87 19.65
N GLY A 240 -16.61 -5.95 18.72
CA GLY A 240 -17.93 -5.65 18.18
C GLY A 240 -18.49 -6.94 17.60
N VAL A 241 -19.79 -7.14 17.73
CA VAL A 241 -20.49 -8.24 17.07
C VAL A 241 -20.04 -8.26 15.62
N ALA A 242 -19.49 -9.39 15.17
CA ALA A 242 -19.00 -9.52 13.81
C ALA A 242 -20.11 -9.10 12.84
N PRO A 243 -19.84 -8.23 11.85
CA PRO A 243 -20.86 -7.80 10.91
C PRO A 243 -21.51 -9.03 10.27
N ILE A 244 -22.82 -9.06 10.23
CA ILE A 244 -23.62 -10.16 9.68
C ILE A 244 -24.11 -9.80 8.30
N LYS A 245 -24.26 -10.82 7.43
CA LYS A 245 -24.90 -10.73 6.12
C LYS A 245 -26.02 -11.76 6.02
N ILE A 246 -26.97 -11.49 5.15
CA ILE A 246 -28.06 -12.42 4.83
C ILE A 246 -27.74 -13.06 3.48
N CYS A 247 -27.79 -14.39 3.42
CA CYS A 247 -27.63 -15.13 2.16
C CYS A 247 -28.74 -14.77 1.20
N LYS A 248 -28.40 -14.39 -0.04
CA LYS A 248 -29.40 -14.05 -1.06
C LYS A 248 -30.17 -15.26 -1.59
N GLY A 249 -29.58 -16.46 -1.49
CA GLY A 249 -30.22 -17.70 -1.94
C GLY A 249 -31.27 -18.25 -0.96
N CYS A 250 -30.96 -18.31 0.34
CA CYS A 250 -31.84 -18.97 1.33
C CYS A 250 -32.23 -18.09 2.52
N GLY A 251 -31.78 -16.83 2.60
CA GLY A 251 -32.10 -15.96 3.74
C GLY A 251 -31.33 -16.27 5.03
N PHE A 252 -30.39 -17.22 5.04
CA PHE A 252 -29.62 -17.58 6.23
C PHE A 252 -28.72 -16.42 6.67
N MET A 253 -28.76 -16.12 7.98
CA MET A 253 -27.96 -15.05 8.58
C MET A 253 -26.60 -15.61 9.01
N MET A 254 -25.52 -15.04 8.54
CA MET A 254 -24.15 -15.49 8.81
C MET A 254 -23.18 -14.34 8.95
N ALA A 255 -21.99 -14.57 9.52
CA ALA A 255 -20.91 -13.59 9.53
C ALA A 255 -20.50 -13.23 8.10
N VAL A 256 -20.15 -11.96 7.85
CA VAL A 256 -19.73 -11.49 6.50
C VAL A 256 -18.54 -12.28 5.95
N SER A 257 -17.65 -12.79 6.84
CA SER A 257 -16.49 -13.60 6.48
C SER A 257 -16.83 -15.03 6.03
N VAL A 258 -18.05 -15.51 6.26
CA VAL A 258 -18.47 -16.87 5.92
C VAL A 258 -18.88 -16.93 4.45
N ASN A 259 -18.19 -17.76 3.67
CA ASN A 259 -18.47 -17.99 2.26
C ASN A 259 -17.83 -19.32 1.84
N PRO A 260 -18.56 -20.26 1.23
CA PRO A 260 -19.97 -20.21 0.84
C PRO A 260 -20.95 -20.23 2.03
N CYS A 261 -22.24 -20.03 1.75
CA CYS A 261 -23.31 -20.16 2.73
C CYS A 261 -23.35 -21.59 3.30
N PRO A 262 -23.29 -21.80 4.62
CA PRO A 262 -23.28 -23.15 5.21
C PRO A 262 -24.61 -23.89 5.06
N GLU A 263 -25.71 -23.17 4.81
CA GLU A 263 -27.03 -23.76 4.70
C GLU A 263 -27.36 -24.20 3.26
N CYS A 264 -27.07 -23.39 2.25
CA CYS A 264 -27.45 -23.67 0.86
C CYS A 264 -26.27 -23.73 -0.12
N GLY A 265 -25.05 -23.50 0.33
CA GLY A 265 -23.85 -23.49 -0.53
C GLY A 265 -23.71 -22.26 -1.44
N GLU A 266 -24.60 -21.29 -1.39
CA GLU A 266 -24.55 -20.09 -2.22
C GLU A 266 -23.27 -19.28 -1.99
N ILE A 267 -22.55 -18.94 -3.07
CA ILE A 267 -21.36 -18.10 -3.01
C ILE A 267 -21.79 -16.64 -3.16
N THR A 268 -21.67 -15.85 -2.11
CA THR A 268 -22.10 -14.45 -2.06
C THR A 268 -21.01 -13.44 -2.46
N ILE A 269 -19.80 -13.90 -2.75
CA ILE A 269 -18.69 -13.08 -3.24
C ILE A 269 -18.35 -13.56 -4.65
N HIS A 270 -18.38 -12.64 -5.60
CA HIS A 270 -17.88 -12.91 -6.95
C HIS A 270 -16.34 -13.02 -6.86
N ILE A 271 -15.82 -14.20 -7.12
CA ILE A 271 -14.38 -14.41 -7.30
C ILE A 271 -14.16 -14.38 -8.81
N PRO A 272 -13.46 -13.38 -9.37
CA PRO A 272 -13.22 -13.32 -10.81
C PRO A 272 -12.55 -14.62 -11.30
N SER A 273 -13.00 -15.14 -12.43
CA SER A 273 -12.33 -16.25 -13.09
C SER A 273 -10.95 -15.80 -13.60
N GLU A 274 -10.06 -16.76 -13.86
CA GLU A 274 -8.73 -16.42 -14.44
C GLU A 274 -8.86 -15.67 -15.78
N LYS A 275 -9.92 -15.90 -16.54
CA LYS A 275 -10.21 -15.18 -17.78
C LYS A 275 -10.63 -13.74 -17.48
N GLU A 276 -11.53 -13.52 -16.50
CA GLU A 276 -11.94 -12.18 -16.07
C GLU A 276 -10.78 -11.37 -15.52
N ILE A 277 -9.87 -12.02 -14.75
CA ILE A 277 -8.65 -11.39 -14.23
C ILE A 277 -7.73 -10.93 -15.38
N LYS A 278 -7.56 -11.74 -16.42
CA LYS A 278 -6.73 -11.39 -17.59
C LYS A 278 -7.28 -10.23 -18.41
N GLU A 279 -8.58 -10.06 -18.42
CA GLU A 279 -9.28 -8.99 -19.16
C GLU A 279 -9.35 -7.67 -18.38
N THR A 280 -8.89 -7.61 -17.11
CA THR A 280 -8.92 -6.38 -16.33
C THR A 280 -7.93 -5.34 -16.85
N GLN A 281 -8.35 -4.09 -16.82
CA GLN A 281 -7.54 -2.94 -17.22
C GLN A 281 -7.13 -2.11 -15.99
N LEU A 282 -6.12 -1.25 -16.16
CA LEU A 282 -5.76 -0.25 -15.17
C LEU A 282 -6.92 0.72 -14.94
N VAL A 283 -7.28 0.90 -13.67
CA VAL A 283 -8.29 1.88 -13.26
C VAL A 283 -7.63 2.94 -12.40
N GLU A 284 -7.79 4.21 -12.76
CA GLU A 284 -7.34 5.32 -11.94
C GLU A 284 -8.29 5.51 -10.75
N ILE A 285 -7.82 5.20 -9.55
CA ILE A 285 -8.61 5.35 -8.32
C ILE A 285 -8.59 6.77 -7.77
N THR A 286 -7.53 7.54 -8.05
CA THR A 286 -7.38 8.94 -7.59
C THR A 286 -8.47 9.83 -8.20
N ALA A 287 -8.73 9.71 -9.50
CA ALA A 287 -9.76 10.48 -10.19
C ALA A 287 -11.18 10.14 -9.69
N ASN A 288 -11.45 8.86 -9.45
CA ASN A 288 -12.74 8.42 -8.92
C ASN A 288 -12.95 8.93 -7.50
N TYR A 289 -11.93 8.87 -6.65
CA TYR A 289 -11.99 9.38 -5.29
C TYR A 289 -12.24 10.90 -5.25
N ASN A 290 -11.50 11.67 -6.06
CA ASN A 290 -11.64 13.12 -6.12
C ASN A 290 -13.00 13.58 -6.65
N LYS A 291 -13.64 12.82 -7.54
CA LYS A 291 -15.00 13.10 -8.02
C LYS A 291 -16.06 13.01 -6.91
N LEU A 292 -15.85 12.16 -5.92
CA LEU A 292 -16.82 11.95 -4.82
C LEU A 292 -16.55 12.88 -3.64
N ARG A 293 -15.34 13.40 -3.52
CA ARG A 293 -14.93 14.28 -2.41
C ARG A 293 -15.73 15.60 -2.46
N GLY A 294 -16.35 15.93 -1.34
CA GLY A 294 -17.13 17.18 -1.19
C GLY A 294 -18.53 17.18 -1.82
N ARG A 295 -18.95 16.07 -2.46
CA ARG A 295 -20.32 15.95 -2.97
C ARG A 295 -21.29 15.58 -1.85
N ASN A 296 -22.49 16.17 -1.90
CA ASN A 296 -23.55 15.81 -0.94
C ASN A 296 -24.00 14.37 -1.20
N ILE A 297 -24.06 13.56 -0.15
CA ILE A 297 -24.46 12.14 -0.19
C ILE A 297 -25.83 11.96 -0.91
N SER A 298 -26.75 12.87 -0.72
CA SER A 298 -28.07 12.84 -1.37
C SER A 298 -28.06 13.00 -2.89
N THR A 299 -26.93 13.42 -3.47
CA THR A 299 -26.78 13.63 -4.93
C THR A 299 -26.00 12.49 -5.59
N LEU A 300 -25.58 11.46 -4.85
CA LEU A 300 -24.84 10.33 -5.36
C LEU A 300 -25.77 9.28 -5.97
N SER A 301 -25.39 8.69 -7.11
CA SER A 301 -26.04 7.51 -7.65
C SER A 301 -25.83 6.29 -6.73
N ALA A 302 -26.64 5.24 -6.91
CA ALA A 302 -26.53 4.02 -6.09
C ALA A 302 -25.10 3.38 -6.15
N ILE A 303 -24.45 3.45 -7.32
CA ILE A 303 -23.09 2.94 -7.51
C ILE A 303 -22.07 3.85 -6.79
N GLU A 304 -22.19 5.16 -6.94
CA GLU A 304 -21.34 6.13 -6.26
C GLU A 304 -21.53 6.07 -4.73
N LEU A 305 -22.77 5.87 -4.26
CA LEU A 305 -23.11 5.70 -2.85
C LEU A 305 -22.49 4.40 -2.29
N PHE A 306 -22.54 3.30 -3.07
CA PHE A 306 -21.89 2.04 -2.69
C PHE A 306 -20.37 2.22 -2.54
N HIS A 307 -19.72 2.88 -3.48
CA HIS A 307 -18.30 3.21 -3.38
C HIS A 307 -17.98 4.15 -2.21
N TYR A 308 -18.84 5.13 -1.96
CA TYR A 308 -18.70 6.05 -0.82
C TYR A 308 -18.80 5.32 0.52
N VAL A 309 -19.84 4.47 0.70
CA VAL A 309 -20.09 3.71 1.94
C VAL A 309 -19.06 2.60 2.14
N SER A 310 -18.59 1.94 1.08
CA SER A 310 -17.53 0.93 1.19
C SER A 310 -16.16 1.54 1.53
N GLN A 311 -16.04 2.86 1.45
CA GLN A 311 -14.82 3.62 1.74
C GLN A 311 -14.87 4.36 3.10
N THR A 312 -16.02 4.48 3.74
CA THR A 312 -16.17 4.97 5.12
C THR A 312 -16.17 3.83 6.13
#